data_f0b7970c1ff3978aa8c86b047fbbbf2e
#
_entry.id   f0b7970c1ff3978aa8c86b047fbbbf2e
#
_cell.length_a   1.000
_cell.length_b   1.000
_cell.length_c   1.000
_cell.angle_alpha   90.00
_cell.angle_beta   90.00
_cell.angle_gamma   90.00
#
_symmetry.space_group_name_H-M   'P 1'
#
loop_
_entity.id
_entity.type
_entity.pdbx_description
1 polymer ?
#
loop_
_entity_poly.entity_id
_entity_poly.type
_entity_poly.pdbx_seq_one_letter_code
_entity_poly.pdbx_strand_id
1 'polypeptide(L)'
;RMPDEVPPNISQVFKDLIPFTVSVVLLYGLELIVKGSLGVTVAESIGTLLAPLFSAADGYVGITIIFGAFAFFWFIGIHGPSIVEPAIAAITYANAEVNLNLLQQGMHADKILTSGTQMFIVTMGGTGATLVVPFMFMWLCKSKRNRAIGRASVVPTFFGVNEPILFGAPLVLNPIFFVPFIFAPIANVWIFKFFVDTLGMNSFTSNLPWTTPGPLGIVLGTNFQVLSFILAALLVVVDVIIYYPFVKVYDEQILEEERSGKSNDSLKEKVAANFNT
;
A
#
# COMPACT_ATOMS: atom_id res chain seq x y z
N ARG A 1 37.33 19.22 2.12
CA ARG A 1 36.25 20.20 1.95
C ARG A 1 36.15 20.49 0.46
N MET A 2 34.98 20.43 -0.13
CA MET A 2 34.80 20.77 -1.54
C MET A 2 34.81 22.27 -1.73
N PRO A 3 35.32 22.79 -2.89
CA PRO A 3 35.19 24.19 -3.25
C PRO A 3 33.75 24.66 -3.30
N ASP A 4 33.49 25.93 -3.01
CA ASP A 4 32.14 26.49 -2.92
C ASP A 4 31.43 26.60 -4.28
N GLU A 5 32.18 26.45 -5.39
CA GLU A 5 31.69 26.43 -6.76
C GLU A 5 31.01 25.08 -7.13
N VAL A 6 31.20 24.04 -6.32
CA VAL A 6 30.61 22.72 -6.60
C VAL A 6 29.15 22.70 -6.18
N PRO A 7 28.21 22.31 -7.07
CA PRO A 7 26.80 22.21 -6.72
C PRO A 7 26.55 21.35 -5.46
N PRO A 8 25.62 21.75 -4.56
CA PRO A 8 25.39 21.07 -3.28
C PRO A 8 25.12 19.56 -3.42
N ASN A 9 24.41 19.17 -4.46
CA ASN A 9 24.08 17.77 -4.73
C ASN A 9 25.33 16.92 -4.99
N ILE A 10 26.27 17.45 -5.78
CA ILE A 10 27.53 16.77 -6.10
C ILE A 10 28.40 16.70 -4.85
N SER A 11 28.50 17.81 -4.10
CA SER A 11 29.24 17.86 -2.84
C SER A 11 28.72 16.84 -1.83
N GLN A 12 27.39 16.63 -1.76
CA GLN A 12 26.78 15.65 -0.88
C GLN A 12 27.15 14.22 -1.27
N VAL A 13 27.06 13.87 -2.56
CA VAL A 13 27.45 12.54 -3.05
C VAL A 13 28.86 12.15 -2.62
N PHE A 14 29.81 13.09 -2.75
CA PHE A 14 31.18 12.83 -2.33
C PHE A 14 31.35 12.73 -0.79
N LYS A 15 30.57 13.48 -0.02
CA LYS A 15 30.55 13.35 1.44
C LYS A 15 30.02 12.01 1.90
N ASP A 16 29.05 11.49 1.20
CA ASP A 16 28.38 10.22 1.53
C ASP A 16 29.21 9.00 1.09
N LEU A 17 30.15 9.16 0.18
CA LEU A 17 30.99 8.08 -0.34
C LEU A 17 31.80 7.37 0.76
N ILE A 18 32.40 8.14 1.68
CA ILE A 18 33.23 7.60 2.76
C ILE A 18 32.35 6.80 3.76
N PRO A 19 31.26 7.37 4.33
CA PRO A 19 30.38 6.61 5.19
C PRO A 19 29.80 5.37 4.50
N PHE A 20 29.41 5.49 3.24
CA PHE A 20 28.93 4.37 2.43
C PHE A 20 29.98 3.26 2.32
N THR A 21 31.20 3.61 1.91
CA THR A 21 32.29 2.61 1.78
C THR A 21 32.58 1.92 3.10
N VAL A 22 32.67 2.70 4.20
CA VAL A 22 32.89 2.14 5.54
C VAL A 22 31.76 1.20 5.94
N SER A 23 30.51 1.59 5.70
CA SER A 23 29.34 0.75 6.00
C SER A 23 29.36 -0.56 5.21
N VAL A 24 29.67 -0.51 3.91
CA VAL A 24 29.78 -1.71 3.07
C VAL A 24 30.87 -2.64 3.59
N VAL A 25 32.07 -2.10 3.88
CA VAL A 25 33.18 -2.92 4.39
C VAL A 25 32.86 -3.53 5.74
N LEU A 26 32.26 -2.76 6.65
CA LEU A 26 31.88 -3.29 7.98
C LEU A 26 30.79 -4.35 7.89
N LEU A 27 29.73 -4.12 7.10
CA LEU A 27 28.63 -5.08 6.95
C LEU A 27 29.11 -6.35 6.24
N TYR A 28 29.91 -6.22 5.18
CA TYR A 28 30.47 -7.37 4.49
C TYR A 28 31.48 -8.13 5.38
N GLY A 29 32.30 -7.43 6.15
CA GLY A 29 33.20 -8.03 7.15
C GLY A 29 32.43 -8.80 8.22
N LEU A 30 31.32 -8.26 8.71
CA LEU A 30 30.40 -8.93 9.64
C LEU A 30 29.83 -10.22 9.02
N GLU A 31 29.37 -10.15 7.77
CA GLU A 31 28.85 -11.29 7.01
C GLU A 31 29.89 -12.42 6.94
N LEU A 32 31.15 -12.09 6.62
CA LEU A 32 32.22 -13.08 6.55
C LEU A 32 32.52 -13.73 7.91
N ILE A 33 32.52 -12.93 8.99
CA ILE A 33 32.73 -13.42 10.35
C ILE A 33 31.61 -14.39 10.77
N VAL A 34 30.35 -13.97 10.58
CA VAL A 34 29.18 -14.78 10.93
C VAL A 34 29.17 -16.08 10.13
N LYS A 35 29.36 -15.99 8.81
CA LYS A 35 29.41 -17.15 7.92
C LYS A 35 30.56 -18.11 8.26
N GLY A 36 31.72 -17.56 8.61
CA GLY A 36 32.87 -18.37 9.03
C GLY A 36 32.69 -19.03 10.40
N SER A 37 31.94 -18.41 11.32
CA SER A 37 31.74 -18.89 12.70
C SER A 37 30.53 -19.80 12.84
N LEU A 38 29.41 -19.46 12.21
CA LEU A 38 28.12 -20.14 12.38
C LEU A 38 27.72 -20.98 11.16
N GLY A 39 28.43 -20.87 10.05
CA GLY A 39 28.11 -21.58 8.79
C GLY A 39 26.89 -21.04 8.05
N VAL A 40 26.27 -19.97 8.56
CA VAL A 40 25.07 -19.33 8.01
C VAL A 40 25.30 -17.84 7.80
N THR A 41 24.54 -17.23 6.93
CA THR A 41 24.61 -15.78 6.68
C THR A 41 24.05 -14.97 7.86
N VAL A 42 24.36 -13.68 7.93
CA VAL A 42 23.76 -12.76 8.90
C VAL A 42 22.24 -12.72 8.69
N ALA A 43 21.78 -12.68 7.44
CA ALA A 43 20.35 -12.67 7.11
C ALA A 43 19.64 -13.95 7.60
N GLU A 44 20.22 -15.13 7.38
CA GLU A 44 19.68 -16.39 7.88
C GLU A 44 19.64 -16.45 9.41
N SER A 45 20.68 -15.94 10.08
CA SER A 45 20.74 -15.87 11.54
C SER A 45 19.63 -14.98 12.11
N ILE A 46 19.42 -13.80 11.52
CA ILE A 46 18.34 -12.87 11.88
C ILE A 46 16.98 -13.51 11.59
N GLY A 47 16.82 -14.14 10.42
CA GLY A 47 15.59 -14.83 10.03
C GLY A 47 15.21 -15.93 11.03
N THR A 48 16.17 -16.76 11.44
CA THR A 48 15.96 -17.84 12.44
C THR A 48 15.59 -17.27 13.81
N LEU A 49 16.27 -16.21 14.26
CA LEU A 49 15.98 -15.57 15.53
C LEU A 49 14.58 -14.94 15.57
N LEU A 50 14.16 -14.35 14.45
CA LEU A 50 12.88 -13.66 14.33
C LEU A 50 11.74 -14.56 13.83
N ALA A 51 12.01 -15.82 13.48
CA ALA A 51 11.01 -16.76 12.94
C ALA A 51 9.70 -16.84 13.76
N PRO A 52 9.73 -16.90 15.12
CA PRO A 52 8.49 -16.89 15.90
C PRO A 52 7.67 -15.61 15.73
N LEU A 53 8.36 -14.46 15.66
CA LEU A 53 7.71 -13.14 15.44
C LEU A 53 7.13 -13.06 14.02
N PHE A 54 7.85 -13.58 13.03
CA PHE A 54 7.39 -13.64 11.64
C PHE A 54 6.13 -14.50 11.48
N SER A 55 6.09 -15.65 12.15
CA SER A 55 4.91 -16.50 12.16
C SER A 55 3.71 -15.83 12.81
N ALA A 56 3.91 -15.11 13.90
CA ALA A 56 2.84 -14.32 14.54
C ALA A 56 2.36 -13.16 13.67
N ALA A 57 3.27 -12.50 12.95
CA ALA A 57 2.95 -11.40 12.04
C ALA A 57 2.11 -11.86 10.82
N ASP A 58 2.28 -13.10 10.38
CA ASP A 58 1.53 -13.69 9.26
C ASP A 58 0.12 -14.19 9.68
N GLY A 59 -0.17 -14.23 10.96
CA GLY A 59 -1.50 -14.55 11.51
C GLY A 59 -2.52 -13.44 11.31
N TYR A 60 -3.83 -13.75 11.44
CA TYR A 60 -4.92 -12.76 11.25
C TYR A 60 -4.75 -11.50 12.09
N VAL A 61 -4.30 -11.62 13.33
CA VAL A 61 -4.07 -10.46 14.22
C VAL A 61 -2.88 -9.64 13.72
N GLY A 62 -1.76 -10.30 13.39
CA GLY A 62 -0.56 -9.62 12.90
C GLY A 62 -0.80 -8.84 11.62
N ILE A 63 -1.40 -9.46 10.60
CA ILE A 63 -1.73 -8.79 9.34
C ILE A 63 -2.74 -7.65 9.54
N THR A 64 -3.69 -7.80 10.48
CA THR A 64 -4.65 -6.74 10.80
C THR A 64 -3.95 -5.51 11.38
N ILE A 65 -3.04 -5.71 12.33
CA ILE A 65 -2.29 -4.61 12.95
C ILE A 65 -1.38 -3.93 11.92
N ILE A 66 -0.64 -4.72 11.15
CA ILE A 66 0.32 -4.20 10.16
C ILE A 66 -0.41 -3.40 9.08
N PHE A 67 -1.37 -4.00 8.41
CA PHE A 67 -2.06 -3.36 7.29
C PHE A 67 -3.11 -2.33 7.72
N GLY A 68 -3.68 -2.50 8.91
CA GLY A 68 -4.48 -1.45 9.55
C GLY A 68 -3.64 -0.21 9.85
N ALA A 69 -2.40 -0.37 10.29
CA ALA A 69 -1.47 0.74 10.52
C ALA A 69 -1.12 1.48 9.21
N PHE A 70 -0.91 0.77 8.07
CA PHE A 70 -0.73 1.40 6.77
C PHE A 70 -1.85 2.38 6.44
N ALA A 71 -3.09 1.91 6.54
CA ALA A 71 -4.26 2.70 6.23
C ALA A 71 -4.48 3.83 7.25
N PHE A 72 -4.29 3.53 8.55
CA PHE A 72 -4.46 4.51 9.63
C PHE A 72 -3.50 5.69 9.51
N PHE A 73 -2.20 5.44 9.29
CA PHE A 73 -1.24 6.53 9.13
C PHE A 73 -1.57 7.39 7.91
N TRP A 74 -1.92 6.80 6.77
CA TRP A 74 -2.38 7.56 5.62
C TRP A 74 -3.64 8.38 5.93
N PHE A 75 -4.59 7.79 6.66
CA PHE A 75 -5.83 8.48 7.00
C PHE A 75 -5.59 9.75 7.83
N ILE A 76 -4.61 9.73 8.73
CA ILE A 76 -4.23 10.91 9.54
C ILE A 76 -3.22 11.85 8.83
N GLY A 77 -2.95 11.63 7.53
CA GLY A 77 -2.08 12.48 6.72
C GLY A 77 -0.59 12.14 6.78
N ILE A 78 -0.22 11.00 7.36
CA ILE A 78 1.16 10.51 7.39
C ILE A 78 1.31 9.40 6.34
N HIS A 79 2.38 9.43 5.55
CA HIS A 79 2.63 8.38 4.55
C HIS A 79 2.87 7.02 5.21
N GLY A 80 1.82 6.17 5.26
CA GLY A 80 1.81 4.90 5.98
C GLY A 80 2.96 3.95 5.60
N PRO A 81 3.23 3.71 4.30
CA PRO A 81 4.35 2.89 3.86
C PRO A 81 5.69 3.34 4.46
N SER A 82 5.99 4.64 4.47
CA SER A 82 7.25 5.15 5.02
C SER A 82 7.46 4.86 6.52
N ILE A 83 6.36 4.63 7.26
CA ILE A 83 6.42 4.28 8.69
C ILE A 83 6.49 2.76 8.88
N VAL A 84 5.66 2.02 8.17
CA VAL A 84 5.45 0.59 8.45
C VAL A 84 6.40 -0.32 7.65
N GLU A 85 6.67 0.00 6.37
CA GLU A 85 7.53 -0.85 5.53
C GLU A 85 8.92 -1.12 6.11
N PRO A 86 9.65 -0.14 6.67
CA PRO A 86 10.95 -0.43 7.25
C PRO A 86 10.90 -1.47 8.38
N ALA A 87 9.80 -1.51 9.14
CA ALA A 87 9.63 -2.44 10.25
C ALA A 87 9.34 -3.88 9.78
N ILE A 88 8.74 -4.06 8.60
CA ILE A 88 8.31 -5.37 8.10
C ILE A 88 9.11 -5.86 6.89
N ALA A 89 10.00 -5.05 6.34
CA ALA A 89 10.72 -5.35 5.09
C ALA A 89 11.44 -6.71 5.13
N ALA A 90 12.14 -6.99 6.24
CA ALA A 90 12.84 -8.27 6.40
C ALA A 90 11.89 -9.47 6.31
N ILE A 91 10.70 -9.37 6.91
CA ILE A 91 9.68 -10.42 6.88
C ILE A 91 9.11 -10.59 5.48
N THR A 92 8.76 -9.48 4.83
CA THR A 92 8.12 -9.52 3.49
C THR A 92 9.03 -10.12 2.44
N TYR A 93 10.32 -9.81 2.49
CA TYR A 93 11.32 -10.40 1.58
C TYR A 93 11.58 -11.88 1.88
N ALA A 94 11.75 -12.24 3.16
CA ALA A 94 11.94 -13.64 3.56
C ALA A 94 10.73 -14.51 3.17
N ASN A 95 9.52 -14.04 3.40
CA ASN A 95 8.28 -14.73 3.03
C ASN A 95 8.14 -14.91 1.52
N ALA A 96 8.50 -13.90 0.72
CA ALA A 96 8.46 -14.00 -0.74
C ALA A 96 9.43 -15.08 -1.26
N GLU A 97 10.64 -15.14 -0.69
CA GLU A 97 11.62 -16.18 -1.02
C GLU A 97 11.15 -17.58 -0.60
N VAL A 98 10.59 -17.73 0.61
CA VAL A 98 10.00 -18.98 1.07
C VAL A 98 8.89 -19.44 0.15
N ASN A 99 7.97 -18.56 -0.24
CA ASN A 99 6.89 -18.89 -1.18
C ASN A 99 7.42 -19.35 -2.53
N LEU A 100 8.42 -18.68 -3.08
CA LEU A 100 9.04 -19.08 -4.35
C LEU A 100 9.68 -20.47 -4.25
N ASN A 101 10.41 -20.74 -3.17
CA ASN A 101 11.05 -22.02 -2.92
C ASN A 101 10.02 -23.14 -2.75
N LEU A 102 8.94 -22.91 -2.00
CA LEU A 102 7.85 -23.87 -1.85
C LEU A 102 7.21 -24.21 -3.20
N LEU A 103 6.92 -23.19 -4.01
CA LEU A 103 6.35 -23.39 -5.34
C LEU A 103 7.28 -24.20 -6.26
N GLN A 104 8.59 -23.91 -6.27
CA GLN A 104 9.57 -24.66 -7.07
C GLN A 104 9.66 -26.13 -6.67
N GLN A 105 9.38 -26.44 -5.41
CA GLN A 105 9.31 -27.81 -4.89
C GLN A 105 7.94 -28.47 -5.11
N GLY A 106 7.01 -27.79 -5.79
CA GLY A 106 5.63 -28.28 -5.98
C GLY A 106 4.79 -28.25 -4.71
N MET A 107 5.23 -27.51 -3.69
CA MET A 107 4.53 -27.34 -2.42
C MET A 107 3.67 -26.06 -2.43
N HIS A 108 2.74 -26.00 -1.49
CA HIS A 108 1.85 -24.85 -1.32
C HIS A 108 2.59 -23.64 -0.73
N ALA A 109 2.55 -22.53 -1.43
CA ALA A 109 3.11 -21.24 -1.00
C ALA A 109 2.13 -20.54 -0.07
N ASP A 110 2.38 -20.58 1.24
CA ASP A 110 1.41 -20.22 2.30
C ASP A 110 1.69 -18.90 3.02
N LYS A 111 2.83 -18.24 2.78
CA LYS A 111 3.18 -17.01 3.49
C LYS A 111 2.38 -15.82 2.94
N ILE A 112 1.63 -15.16 3.82
CA ILE A 112 0.71 -14.06 3.48
C ILE A 112 1.42 -12.71 3.44
N LEU A 113 2.27 -12.42 4.44
CA LEU A 113 2.92 -11.12 4.56
C LEU A 113 4.07 -10.98 3.56
N THR A 114 3.73 -10.55 2.34
CA THR A 114 4.65 -10.31 1.22
C THR A 114 4.44 -8.93 0.63
N SER A 115 5.40 -8.45 -0.17
CA SER A 115 5.25 -7.19 -0.92
C SER A 115 4.06 -7.24 -1.87
N GLY A 116 3.81 -8.40 -2.51
CA GLY A 116 2.66 -8.58 -3.39
C GLY A 116 1.33 -8.43 -2.66
N THR A 117 1.20 -8.97 -1.45
CA THR A 117 0.02 -8.79 -0.60
C THR A 117 -0.21 -7.33 -0.28
N GLN A 118 0.85 -6.62 0.10
CA GLN A 118 0.76 -5.19 0.36
C GLN A 118 0.28 -4.42 -0.88
N MET A 119 0.94 -4.61 -2.03
CA MET A 119 0.72 -3.81 -3.23
C MET A 119 -0.59 -4.11 -3.95
N PHE A 120 -1.04 -5.37 -3.99
CA PHE A 120 -2.13 -5.78 -4.85
C PHE A 120 -3.41 -6.19 -4.10
N ILE A 121 -3.31 -6.53 -2.81
CA ILE A 121 -4.46 -6.86 -1.96
C ILE A 121 -4.84 -5.68 -1.08
N VAL A 122 -3.88 -5.21 -0.27
CA VAL A 122 -4.11 -4.19 0.76
C VAL A 122 -4.20 -2.78 0.17
N THR A 123 -3.29 -2.46 -0.75
CA THR A 123 -3.29 -1.15 -1.43
C THR A 123 -3.77 -1.25 -2.87
N MET A 124 -4.80 -2.04 -3.12
CA MET A 124 -5.39 -2.19 -4.45
C MET A 124 -5.92 -0.86 -4.97
N GLY A 125 -5.24 -0.30 -5.98
CA GLY A 125 -5.51 1.05 -6.48
C GLY A 125 -5.04 2.17 -5.55
N GLY A 126 -4.08 1.89 -4.65
CA GLY A 126 -3.51 2.80 -3.67
C GLY A 126 -4.01 2.54 -2.25
N THR A 127 -3.43 3.23 -1.26
CA THR A 127 -3.76 3.01 0.16
C THR A 127 -5.25 3.20 0.43
N GLY A 128 -5.80 2.34 1.28
CA GLY A 128 -7.23 2.28 1.57
C GLY A 128 -8.01 1.37 0.62
N ALA A 129 -7.34 0.61 -0.28
CA ALA A 129 -7.97 -0.23 -1.31
C ALA A 129 -8.96 0.56 -2.18
N THR A 130 -8.52 1.72 -2.68
CA THR A 130 -9.38 2.74 -3.29
C THR A 130 -9.64 2.53 -4.78
N LEU A 131 -9.26 1.41 -5.37
CA LEU A 131 -9.42 1.15 -6.81
C LEU A 131 -10.82 1.49 -7.32
N VAL A 132 -11.85 1.11 -6.57
CA VAL A 132 -13.24 1.27 -6.96
C VAL A 132 -13.78 2.69 -6.79
N VAL A 133 -13.18 3.49 -5.91
CA VAL A 133 -13.71 4.80 -5.49
C VAL A 133 -13.81 5.79 -6.66
N PRO A 134 -12.79 5.99 -7.53
CA PRO A 134 -12.91 6.89 -8.67
C PRO A 134 -14.01 6.46 -9.66
N PHE A 135 -14.19 5.16 -9.87
CA PHE A 135 -15.28 4.63 -10.72
C PHE A 135 -16.64 4.91 -10.11
N MET A 136 -16.78 4.72 -8.79
CA MET A 136 -18.02 5.06 -8.08
C MET A 136 -18.31 6.56 -8.17
N PHE A 137 -17.29 7.40 -8.00
CA PHE A 137 -17.44 8.86 -8.15
C PHE A 137 -17.88 9.23 -9.56
N MET A 138 -17.27 8.63 -10.58
CA MET A 138 -17.57 8.91 -11.98
C MET A 138 -18.98 8.49 -12.38
N TRP A 139 -19.47 7.34 -11.91
CA TRP A 139 -20.71 6.74 -12.41
C TRP A 139 -21.89 6.85 -11.44
N LEU A 140 -21.64 6.80 -10.11
CA LEU A 140 -22.71 6.75 -9.13
C LEU A 140 -23.02 8.10 -8.49
N CYS A 141 -22.01 9.00 -8.38
CA CYS A 141 -22.22 10.33 -7.80
C CYS A 141 -23.07 11.24 -8.70
N LYS A 142 -23.88 12.09 -8.08
CA LYS A 142 -24.70 13.11 -8.73
C LYS A 142 -24.00 14.47 -8.78
N SER A 143 -23.11 14.76 -7.81
CA SER A 143 -22.31 15.99 -7.76
C SER A 143 -21.42 16.09 -8.99
N LYS A 144 -21.42 17.29 -9.60
CA LYS A 144 -20.54 17.58 -10.74
C LYS A 144 -19.08 17.57 -10.33
N ARG A 145 -18.78 18.07 -9.14
CA ARG A 145 -17.44 18.10 -8.54
C ARG A 145 -16.92 16.67 -8.35
N ASN A 146 -17.67 15.81 -7.68
CA ASN A 146 -17.27 14.42 -7.43
C ASN A 146 -17.06 13.65 -8.74
N ARG A 147 -17.94 13.81 -9.72
CA ARG A 147 -17.80 13.18 -11.04
C ARG A 147 -16.55 13.64 -11.79
N ALA A 148 -16.19 14.92 -11.71
CA ALA A 148 -14.99 15.46 -12.33
C ALA A 148 -13.72 14.88 -11.67
N ILE A 149 -13.68 14.84 -10.33
CA ILE A 149 -12.59 14.23 -9.55
C ILE A 149 -12.46 12.73 -9.87
N GLY A 150 -13.58 12.00 -9.90
CA GLY A 150 -13.60 10.59 -10.27
C GLY A 150 -12.95 10.35 -11.64
N ARG A 151 -13.36 11.10 -12.66
CA ARG A 151 -12.80 11.00 -14.03
C ARG A 151 -11.29 11.28 -14.06
N ALA A 152 -10.83 12.29 -13.34
CA ALA A 152 -9.41 12.62 -13.28
C ALA A 152 -8.58 11.56 -12.55
N SER A 153 -9.19 10.83 -11.61
CA SER A 153 -8.51 9.88 -10.74
C SER A 153 -8.52 8.42 -11.24
N VAL A 154 -9.42 8.05 -12.20
CA VAL A 154 -9.55 6.65 -12.66
C VAL A 154 -8.23 6.09 -13.15
N VAL A 155 -7.55 6.78 -14.07
CA VAL A 155 -6.33 6.26 -14.69
C VAL A 155 -5.20 6.13 -13.68
N PRO A 156 -4.82 7.17 -12.92
CA PRO A 156 -3.74 7.02 -11.92
C PRO A 156 -4.07 5.96 -10.87
N THR A 157 -5.30 5.92 -10.34
CA THR A 157 -5.70 4.93 -9.33
C THR A 157 -5.66 3.50 -9.87
N PHE A 158 -5.99 3.29 -11.14
CA PHE A 158 -5.87 1.98 -11.77
C PHE A 158 -4.43 1.44 -11.74
N PHE A 159 -3.44 2.33 -11.78
CA PHE A 159 -2.02 2.01 -11.67
C PHE A 159 -1.43 2.20 -10.26
N GLY A 160 -2.25 2.25 -9.24
CA GLY A 160 -1.82 2.31 -7.83
C GLY A 160 -1.53 3.72 -7.29
N VAL A 161 -1.76 4.78 -8.08
CA VAL A 161 -1.54 6.18 -7.70
C VAL A 161 -2.87 6.83 -7.34
N ASN A 162 -3.21 6.89 -6.07
CA ASN A 162 -4.52 7.37 -5.62
C ASN A 162 -4.53 8.79 -5.02
N GLU A 163 -3.42 9.50 -5.01
CA GLU A 163 -3.32 10.87 -4.52
C GLU A 163 -4.36 11.83 -5.14
N PRO A 164 -4.70 11.73 -6.45
CA PRO A 164 -5.72 12.58 -7.03
C PRO A 164 -7.09 12.41 -6.37
N ILE A 165 -7.50 11.20 -5.99
CA ILE A 165 -8.76 10.97 -5.28
C ILE A 165 -8.63 11.26 -3.79
N LEU A 166 -7.49 10.95 -3.16
CA LEU A 166 -7.25 11.18 -1.75
C LEU A 166 -7.37 12.65 -1.36
N PHE A 167 -6.81 13.53 -2.19
CA PHE A 167 -6.77 14.97 -1.92
C PHE A 167 -7.84 15.75 -2.69
N GLY A 168 -8.23 15.29 -3.86
CA GLY A 168 -9.27 15.93 -4.67
C GLY A 168 -10.66 15.85 -4.04
N ALA A 169 -10.97 14.69 -3.45
CA ALA A 169 -12.21 14.45 -2.74
C ALA A 169 -11.93 14.06 -1.29
N PRO A 170 -11.28 14.88 -0.50
CA PRO A 170 -10.53 14.54 0.70
C PRO A 170 -11.01 13.25 1.36
N LEU A 171 -10.42 12.10 0.97
CA LEU A 171 -10.70 10.81 1.59
C LEU A 171 -9.94 10.70 2.91
N VAL A 172 -8.72 11.26 2.98
CA VAL A 172 -7.92 11.35 4.19
C VAL A 172 -8.43 12.50 5.06
N LEU A 173 -8.31 12.36 6.37
CA LEU A 173 -8.79 13.31 7.39
C LEU A 173 -10.31 13.59 7.31
N ASN A 174 -11.07 12.81 6.56
CA ASN A 174 -12.51 12.95 6.44
C ASN A 174 -13.22 11.85 7.25
N PRO A 175 -13.94 12.20 8.33
CA PRO A 175 -14.59 11.21 9.19
C PRO A 175 -15.53 10.26 8.46
N ILE A 176 -16.15 10.69 7.35
CA ILE A 176 -17.03 9.84 6.55
C ILE A 176 -16.28 8.63 6.00
N PHE A 177 -15.04 8.82 5.56
CA PHE A 177 -14.24 7.75 4.96
C PHE A 177 -13.35 6.99 5.95
N PHE A 178 -13.36 7.34 7.24
CA PHE A 178 -12.55 6.65 8.25
C PHE A 178 -12.76 5.14 8.23
N VAL A 179 -14.03 4.72 8.28
CA VAL A 179 -14.38 3.30 8.33
C VAL A 179 -13.94 2.57 7.06
N PRO A 180 -14.41 2.93 5.85
CA PRO A 180 -14.07 2.17 4.65
C PRO A 180 -12.56 2.21 4.35
N PHE A 181 -11.88 3.32 4.60
CA PHE A 181 -10.47 3.48 4.30
C PHE A 181 -9.57 2.52 5.11
N ILE A 182 -9.96 2.20 6.34
CA ILE A 182 -9.22 1.28 7.20
C ILE A 182 -9.71 -0.16 7.04
N PHE A 183 -11.02 -0.36 6.95
CA PHE A 183 -11.57 -1.72 6.96
C PHE A 183 -11.50 -2.42 5.61
N ALA A 184 -11.53 -1.71 4.47
CA ALA A 184 -11.41 -2.36 3.16
C ALA A 184 -10.08 -3.11 3.00
N PRO A 185 -8.90 -2.51 3.27
CA PRO A 185 -7.63 -3.23 3.28
C PRO A 185 -7.60 -4.46 4.18
N ILE A 186 -8.17 -4.34 5.39
CA ILE A 186 -8.23 -5.45 6.37
C ILE A 186 -9.12 -6.57 5.86
N ALA A 187 -10.31 -6.25 5.33
CA ALA A 187 -11.21 -7.23 4.74
C ALA A 187 -10.54 -7.96 3.56
N ASN A 188 -9.86 -7.21 2.68
CA ASN A 188 -9.18 -7.77 1.53
C ASN A 188 -8.09 -8.77 1.94
N VAL A 189 -7.24 -8.43 2.90
CA VAL A 189 -6.18 -9.34 3.33
C VAL A 189 -6.73 -10.55 4.10
N TRP A 190 -7.84 -10.41 4.82
CA TRP A 190 -8.51 -11.54 5.47
C TRP A 190 -9.10 -12.52 4.46
N ILE A 191 -9.75 -12.01 3.43
CA ILE A 191 -10.29 -12.82 2.34
C ILE A 191 -9.14 -13.51 1.60
N PHE A 192 -8.06 -12.79 1.28
CA PHE A 192 -6.88 -13.37 0.66
C PHE A 192 -6.29 -14.49 1.50
N LYS A 193 -6.10 -14.26 2.81
CA LYS A 193 -5.61 -15.29 3.73
C LYS A 193 -6.52 -16.51 3.78
N PHE A 194 -7.84 -16.32 3.78
CA PHE A 194 -8.80 -17.42 3.69
C PHE A 194 -8.63 -18.23 2.39
N PHE A 195 -8.42 -17.57 1.25
CA PHE A 195 -8.18 -18.23 -0.03
C PHE A 195 -6.88 -19.06 0.00
N VAL A 196 -5.84 -18.55 0.64
CA VAL A 196 -4.56 -19.27 0.75
C VAL A 196 -4.69 -20.42 1.74
N ASP A 197 -5.08 -20.17 2.98
CA ASP A 197 -5.06 -21.15 4.06
C ASP A 197 -6.13 -22.25 3.89
N THR A 198 -7.29 -21.90 3.36
CA THR A 198 -8.46 -22.79 3.35
C THR A 198 -8.75 -23.37 1.97
N LEU A 199 -8.64 -22.56 0.92
CA LEU A 199 -8.94 -23.00 -0.44
C LEU A 199 -7.69 -23.52 -1.19
N GLY A 200 -6.50 -23.43 -0.59
CA GLY A 200 -5.26 -23.94 -1.16
C GLY A 200 -4.72 -23.10 -2.31
N MET A 201 -5.09 -21.82 -2.40
CA MET A 201 -4.51 -20.90 -3.36
C MET A 201 -3.07 -20.57 -2.96
N ASN A 202 -2.10 -20.62 -3.87
CA ASN A 202 -0.77 -20.13 -3.57
C ASN A 202 -0.76 -18.62 -3.36
N SER A 203 -0.02 -18.18 -2.39
CA SER A 203 0.27 -16.76 -2.13
C SER A 203 1.23 -16.19 -3.19
N PHE A 204 1.63 -14.94 -3.01
CA PHE A 204 2.55 -14.27 -3.93
C PHE A 204 3.93 -14.91 -3.94
N THR A 205 4.39 -15.24 -5.14
CA THR A 205 5.69 -15.88 -5.42
C THR A 205 6.57 -15.03 -6.33
N SER A 206 6.03 -13.95 -6.91
CA SER A 206 6.72 -13.07 -7.84
C SER A 206 6.62 -11.62 -7.40
N ASN A 207 7.75 -10.91 -7.48
CA ASN A 207 7.79 -9.48 -7.27
C ASN A 207 7.46 -8.75 -8.57
N LEU A 208 6.35 -8.03 -8.59
CA LEU A 208 5.90 -7.23 -9.71
C LEU A 208 6.10 -5.74 -9.41
N PRO A 209 6.24 -4.88 -10.44
CA PRO A 209 6.23 -3.43 -10.24
C PRO A 209 4.95 -2.99 -9.52
N TRP A 210 5.07 -2.09 -8.55
CA TRP A 210 3.94 -1.57 -7.76
C TRP A 210 2.88 -0.86 -8.61
N THR A 211 3.26 -0.38 -9.80
CA THR A 211 2.35 0.23 -10.78
C THR A 211 1.53 -0.79 -11.58
N THR A 212 1.70 -2.08 -11.35
CA THR A 212 0.84 -3.09 -11.97
C THR A 212 -0.60 -2.91 -11.45
N PRO A 213 -1.63 -2.89 -12.33
CA PRO A 213 -3.01 -2.83 -11.88
C PRO A 213 -3.35 -3.93 -10.89
N GLY A 214 -3.96 -3.57 -9.74
CA GLY A 214 -4.17 -4.48 -8.61
C GLY A 214 -4.74 -5.85 -9.00
N PRO A 215 -5.86 -5.95 -9.72
CA PRO A 215 -6.42 -7.23 -10.13
C PRO A 215 -5.49 -8.07 -11.01
N LEU A 216 -4.72 -7.42 -11.90
CA LEU A 216 -3.69 -8.11 -12.69
C LEU A 216 -2.52 -8.54 -11.82
N GLY A 217 -2.10 -7.70 -10.87
CA GLY A 217 -1.04 -8.03 -9.93
C GLY A 217 -1.36 -9.25 -9.08
N ILE A 218 -2.62 -9.42 -8.67
CA ILE A 218 -3.09 -10.63 -7.97
C ILE A 218 -2.88 -11.87 -8.86
N VAL A 219 -3.38 -11.84 -10.07
CA VAL A 219 -3.32 -13.00 -10.98
C VAL A 219 -1.88 -13.35 -11.36
N LEU A 220 -1.09 -12.35 -11.75
CA LEU A 220 0.30 -12.54 -12.17
C LEU A 220 1.19 -12.98 -10.99
N GLY A 221 1.04 -12.33 -9.84
CA GLY A 221 1.89 -12.58 -8.67
C GLY A 221 1.64 -13.91 -7.98
N THR A 222 0.46 -14.50 -8.18
CA THR A 222 0.06 -15.79 -7.61
C THR A 222 0.01 -16.94 -8.64
N ASN A 223 0.73 -16.82 -9.76
CA ASN A 223 0.87 -17.88 -10.78
C ASN A 223 -0.40 -18.27 -11.57
N PHE A 224 -1.22 -17.33 -11.97
CA PHE A 224 -2.36 -17.56 -12.86
C PHE A 224 -3.33 -18.68 -12.40
N GLN A 225 -3.52 -18.85 -11.10
CA GLN A 225 -4.47 -19.81 -10.57
C GLN A 225 -5.91 -19.37 -10.85
N VAL A 226 -6.82 -20.31 -11.05
CA VAL A 226 -8.25 -19.99 -11.22
C VAL A 226 -8.79 -19.22 -10.01
N LEU A 227 -8.37 -19.61 -8.80
CA LEU A 227 -8.75 -18.91 -7.56
C LEU A 227 -8.27 -17.45 -7.52
N SER A 228 -7.17 -17.12 -8.20
CA SER A 228 -6.67 -15.73 -8.26
C SER A 228 -7.61 -14.81 -9.05
N PHE A 229 -8.21 -15.29 -10.13
CA PHE A 229 -9.22 -14.55 -10.89
C PHE A 229 -10.48 -14.34 -10.08
N ILE A 230 -10.93 -15.39 -9.35
CA ILE A 230 -12.10 -15.32 -8.48
C ILE A 230 -11.84 -14.33 -7.34
N LEU A 231 -10.67 -14.42 -6.70
CA LEU A 231 -10.26 -13.51 -5.64
C LEU A 231 -10.24 -12.06 -6.14
N ALA A 232 -9.59 -11.79 -7.27
CA ALA A 232 -9.49 -10.45 -7.83
C ALA A 232 -10.87 -9.82 -8.08
N ALA A 233 -11.79 -10.60 -8.67
CA ALA A 233 -13.17 -10.16 -8.88
C ALA A 233 -13.93 -9.96 -7.55
N LEU A 234 -13.77 -10.87 -6.60
CA LEU A 234 -14.40 -10.79 -5.29
C LEU A 234 -13.97 -9.56 -4.51
N LEU A 235 -12.66 -9.25 -4.47
CA LEU A 235 -12.15 -8.08 -3.75
C LEU A 235 -12.69 -6.78 -4.32
N VAL A 236 -12.78 -6.65 -5.65
CA VAL A 236 -13.42 -5.49 -6.29
C VAL A 236 -14.88 -5.34 -5.83
N VAL A 237 -15.64 -6.43 -5.77
CA VAL A 237 -17.03 -6.40 -5.30
C VAL A 237 -17.11 -6.03 -3.82
N VAL A 238 -16.25 -6.60 -2.99
CA VAL A 238 -16.19 -6.32 -1.54
C VAL A 238 -15.87 -4.84 -1.30
N ASP A 239 -14.88 -4.29 -2.00
CA ASP A 239 -14.53 -2.88 -1.88
C ASP A 239 -15.70 -1.96 -2.31
N VAL A 240 -16.41 -2.31 -3.38
CA VAL A 240 -17.62 -1.58 -3.78
C VAL A 240 -18.67 -1.59 -2.66
N ILE A 241 -18.93 -2.75 -2.07
CA ILE A 241 -19.92 -2.90 -0.99
C ILE A 241 -19.51 -2.06 0.24
N ILE A 242 -18.22 -2.10 0.61
CA ILE A 242 -17.70 -1.37 1.77
C ILE A 242 -17.77 0.15 1.53
N TYR A 243 -17.33 0.62 0.37
CA TYR A 243 -17.27 2.06 0.09
C TYR A 243 -18.62 2.69 -0.28
N TYR A 244 -19.56 1.91 -0.84
CA TYR A 244 -20.80 2.44 -1.41
C TYR A 244 -21.60 3.35 -0.46
N PRO A 245 -21.93 2.95 0.78
CA PRO A 245 -22.73 3.79 1.67
C PRO A 245 -22.03 5.13 2.00
N PHE A 246 -20.72 5.11 2.15
CA PHE A 246 -19.94 6.30 2.50
C PHE A 246 -19.78 7.25 1.32
N VAL A 247 -19.56 6.72 0.12
CA VAL A 247 -19.54 7.52 -1.11
C VAL A 247 -20.89 8.21 -1.33
N LYS A 248 -21.99 7.53 -1.05
CA LYS A 248 -23.33 8.10 -1.17
C LYS A 248 -23.56 9.22 -0.17
N VAL A 249 -23.21 9.05 1.09
CA VAL A 249 -23.32 10.10 2.13
C VAL A 249 -22.45 11.30 1.76
N TYR A 250 -21.23 11.06 1.32
CA TYR A 250 -20.34 12.14 0.90
C TYR A 250 -20.87 12.88 -0.33
N ASP A 251 -21.43 12.18 -1.31
CA ASP A 251 -22.01 12.81 -2.50
C ASP A 251 -23.20 13.69 -2.16
N GLU A 252 -24.07 13.25 -1.23
CA GLU A 252 -25.20 14.05 -0.75
C GLU A 252 -24.74 15.34 -0.07
N GLN A 253 -23.68 15.28 0.76
CA GLN A 253 -23.09 16.45 1.39
C GLN A 253 -22.56 17.47 0.35
N ILE A 254 -21.81 16.99 -0.65
CA ILE A 254 -21.27 17.86 -1.70
C ILE A 254 -22.38 18.45 -2.57
N LEU A 255 -23.45 17.70 -2.83
CA LEU A 255 -24.62 18.22 -3.55
C LEU A 255 -25.32 19.35 -2.80
N GLU A 256 -25.42 19.26 -1.48
CA GLU A 256 -25.97 20.35 -0.66
C GLU A 256 -25.10 21.59 -0.70
N GLU A 257 -23.76 21.43 -0.66
CA GLU A 257 -22.79 22.50 -0.84
C GLU A 257 -22.94 23.17 -2.23
N GLU A 258 -23.02 22.35 -3.29
CA GLU A 258 -23.23 22.85 -4.66
C GLU A 258 -24.53 23.65 -4.80
N ARG A 259 -25.63 23.17 -4.19
CA ARG A 259 -26.94 23.84 -4.23
C ARG A 259 -26.97 25.16 -3.43
N SER A 260 -26.24 25.20 -2.33
CA SER A 260 -26.20 26.39 -1.46
C SER A 260 -25.26 27.50 -1.97
N GLY A 261 -24.52 27.25 -3.04
CA GLY A 261 -23.54 28.21 -3.61
C GLY A 261 -22.32 28.49 -2.74
N LYS A 262 -22.20 27.81 -1.58
CA LYS A 262 -21.15 28.05 -0.58
C LYS A 262 -19.75 27.63 -1.05
N SER A 263 -19.66 26.81 -2.08
CA SER A 263 -18.36 26.23 -2.50
C SER A 263 -17.44 27.22 -3.23
N ASN A 264 -17.99 28.18 -3.98
CA ASN A 264 -17.18 29.10 -4.79
C ASN A 264 -16.98 30.49 -4.14
N ASP A 265 -17.89 30.94 -3.32
CA ASP A 265 -17.82 32.31 -2.74
C ASP A 265 -16.93 32.33 -1.49
N SER A 266 -16.96 31.31 -0.64
CA SER A 266 -16.11 31.23 0.55
C SER A 266 -14.61 31.09 0.24
N LEU A 267 -14.27 30.46 -0.88
CA LEU A 267 -12.88 30.39 -1.36
C LEU A 267 -12.42 31.72 -1.96
N LYS A 268 -13.28 32.42 -2.71
CA LYS A 268 -12.96 33.73 -3.25
C LYS A 268 -12.83 34.77 -2.15
N GLU A 269 -13.70 34.78 -1.14
CA GLU A 269 -13.60 35.67 0.01
C GLU A 269 -12.35 35.43 0.86
N LYS A 270 -12.01 34.18 1.13
CA LYS A 270 -10.77 33.86 1.86
C LYS A 270 -9.50 34.19 1.09
N VAL A 271 -9.50 33.98 -0.23
CA VAL A 271 -8.38 34.40 -1.09
C VAL A 271 -8.28 35.92 -1.16
N ALA A 272 -9.40 36.63 -1.32
CA ALA A 272 -9.41 38.09 -1.33
C ALA A 272 -9.01 38.70 0.03
N ALA A 273 -9.40 38.09 1.14
CA ALA A 273 -9.01 38.55 2.49
C ALA A 273 -7.49 38.36 2.75
N ASN A 274 -6.87 37.29 2.22
CA ASN A 274 -5.42 37.04 2.37
C ASN A 274 -4.53 37.90 1.46
N PHE A 275 -5.08 38.55 0.43
CA PHE A 275 -4.34 39.48 -0.41
C PHE A 275 -4.49 40.95 0.03
N ASN A 276 -5.34 41.24 1.01
CA ASN A 276 -5.56 42.60 1.54
C ASN A 276 -4.94 42.83 2.93
N THR A 277 -4.21 41.86 3.45
CA THR A 277 -3.32 41.95 4.63
C THR A 277 -1.86 41.87 4.22
#